data_e1db7b9df4ef7e045b0c5d9748dfaaa1
#
_entry.id   e1db7b9df4ef7e045b0c5d9748dfaaa1
#
_cell.length_a   1.000
_cell.length_b   1.000
_cell.length_c   1.000
_cell.angle_alpha   90.00
_cell.angle_beta   90.00
_cell.angle_gamma   90.00
#
_symmetry.space_group_name_H-M   'P 1'
#
loop_
_entity.id
_entity.type
_entity.pdbx_description
1 polymer ?
#
loop_
_entity_poly.entity_id
_entity_poly.type
_entity_poly.pdbx_seq_one_letter_code
_entity_poly.pdbx_strand_id
1 'polypeptide(L)'
;MPVLSKHLFFKLSQLLLFSILLLGLTQELFALPLKTTILNPEKQVVGQALVYIDYVELLKLDGTPLGRLGFVNIQGGFQMFVVRDDGKQSLVGSAKNRRLFDKDGKLIGHYDWTTFWSYVYAPDGTKLGKAKCIAFRGICAAGIASFLTGLLD
;
A
#
# COMPACT_ATOMS: atom_id res chain seq x y z
N MET A 1 -26.12 -43.45 31.97
CA MET A 1 -25.23 -42.61 31.14
C MET A 1 -25.89 -42.40 29.79
N PRO A 2 -26.22 -41.17 29.37
CA PRO A 2 -26.84 -40.96 28.06
C PRO A 2 -25.77 -41.13 26.99
N VAL A 3 -26.00 -42.06 26.08
CA VAL A 3 -25.19 -42.27 24.87
C VAL A 3 -25.41 -41.06 23.96
N LEU A 4 -24.45 -40.16 23.95
CA LEU A 4 -24.46 -39.01 23.01
C LEU A 4 -24.45 -39.57 21.59
N SER A 5 -25.54 -39.36 20.86
CA SER A 5 -25.78 -39.92 19.52
C SER A 5 -24.61 -39.61 18.59
N LYS A 6 -24.05 -40.64 17.93
CA LYS A 6 -22.98 -40.51 16.90
C LYS A 6 -23.31 -39.47 15.83
N HIS A 7 -24.59 -39.21 15.57
CA HIS A 7 -25.07 -38.18 14.68
C HIS A 7 -24.78 -36.73 15.15
N LEU A 8 -24.76 -36.52 16.48
CA LEU A 8 -24.47 -35.18 17.01
C LEU A 8 -22.98 -34.84 16.87
N PHE A 9 -22.10 -35.84 17.11
CA PHE A 9 -20.66 -35.69 16.92
C PHE A 9 -20.28 -35.43 15.44
N PHE A 10 -20.93 -36.10 14.50
CA PHE A 10 -20.67 -35.94 13.08
C PHE A 10 -21.10 -34.55 12.58
N LYS A 11 -22.24 -34.05 13.03
CA LYS A 11 -22.69 -32.69 12.69
C LYS A 11 -21.79 -31.60 13.28
N LEU A 12 -21.29 -31.79 14.51
CA LEU A 12 -20.39 -30.85 15.15
C LEU A 12 -19.04 -30.79 14.44
N SER A 13 -18.49 -31.91 14.00
CA SER A 13 -17.23 -31.98 13.28
C SER A 13 -17.34 -31.34 11.89
N GLN A 14 -18.47 -31.49 11.19
CA GLN A 14 -18.70 -30.82 9.89
C GLN A 14 -18.84 -29.31 10.04
N LEU A 15 -19.51 -28.83 11.12
CA LEU A 15 -19.61 -27.39 11.39
C LEU A 15 -18.25 -26.78 11.72
N LEU A 16 -17.40 -27.50 12.48
CA LEU A 16 -16.04 -27.03 12.80
C LEU A 16 -15.13 -26.95 11.57
N LEU A 17 -15.19 -27.97 10.70
CA LEU A 17 -14.45 -27.99 9.43
C LEU A 17 -14.87 -26.85 8.49
N PHE A 18 -16.18 -26.58 8.43
CA PHE A 18 -16.70 -25.49 7.59
C PHE A 18 -16.27 -24.11 8.11
N SER A 19 -16.25 -23.94 9.44
CA SER A 19 -15.76 -22.69 10.08
C SER A 19 -14.27 -22.45 9.83
N ILE A 20 -13.44 -23.48 9.89
CA ILE A 20 -11.99 -23.40 9.62
C ILE A 20 -11.74 -23.06 8.15
N LEU A 21 -12.52 -23.66 7.25
CA LEU A 21 -12.42 -23.39 5.81
C LEU A 21 -12.82 -21.94 5.49
N LEU A 22 -13.88 -21.42 6.11
CA LEU A 22 -14.29 -20.02 5.95
C LEU A 22 -13.26 -19.04 6.52
N LEU A 23 -12.64 -19.33 7.65
CA LEU A 23 -11.58 -18.52 8.24
C LEU A 23 -10.30 -18.52 7.39
N GLY A 24 -9.96 -19.64 6.77
CA GLY A 24 -8.84 -19.72 5.82
C GLY A 24 -9.06 -18.90 4.56
N LEU A 25 -10.26 -18.95 3.99
CA LEU A 25 -10.62 -18.16 2.80
C LEU A 25 -10.64 -16.66 3.06
N THR A 26 -10.99 -16.21 4.26
CA THR A 26 -10.98 -14.78 4.60
C THR A 26 -9.58 -14.21 4.76
N GLN A 27 -8.59 -15.00 5.20
CA GLN A 27 -7.21 -14.53 5.32
C GLN A 27 -6.54 -14.31 3.96
N GLU A 28 -6.82 -15.11 2.96
CA GLU A 28 -6.28 -14.92 1.61
C GLU A 28 -6.88 -13.72 0.87
N LEU A 29 -8.14 -13.37 1.14
CA LEU A 29 -8.78 -12.21 0.50
C LEU A 29 -8.17 -10.87 0.90
N PHE A 30 -7.58 -10.76 2.10
CA PHE A 30 -6.89 -9.55 2.58
C PHE A 30 -5.42 -9.46 2.15
N ALA A 31 -4.86 -10.51 1.56
CA ALA A 31 -3.46 -10.56 1.14
C ALA A 31 -3.24 -10.08 -0.31
N LEU A 32 -4.30 -9.90 -1.10
CA LEU A 32 -4.17 -9.45 -2.49
C LEU A 32 -3.85 -7.95 -2.55
N PRO A 33 -2.80 -7.57 -3.28
CA PRO A 33 -2.48 -6.17 -3.47
C PRO A 33 -3.53 -5.45 -4.32
N LEU A 34 -3.78 -4.20 -3.98
CA LEU A 34 -4.56 -3.32 -4.84
C LEU A 34 -3.65 -2.72 -5.90
N LYS A 35 -3.84 -3.16 -7.14
CA LYS A 35 -3.10 -2.60 -8.27
C LYS A 35 -3.67 -1.26 -8.68
N THR A 36 -2.80 -0.25 -8.81
CA THR A 36 -3.16 1.05 -9.35
C THR A 36 -2.16 1.52 -10.39
N THR A 37 -2.65 2.37 -11.30
CA THR A 37 -1.87 2.95 -12.39
C THR A 37 -1.51 4.39 -12.03
N ILE A 38 -0.25 4.76 -12.24
CA ILE A 38 0.27 6.11 -11.98
C ILE A 38 0.24 6.89 -13.30
N LEU A 39 -0.39 8.05 -13.27
CA LEU A 39 -0.56 8.93 -14.42
C LEU A 39 0.22 10.24 -14.23
N ASN A 40 0.88 10.70 -15.27
CA ASN A 40 1.45 12.04 -15.33
C ASN A 40 0.34 13.12 -15.55
N PRO A 41 0.67 14.42 -15.58
CA PRO A 41 -0.29 15.51 -15.81
C PRO A 41 -1.05 15.37 -17.15
N GLU A 42 -0.43 14.83 -18.18
CA GLU A 42 -0.98 14.59 -19.52
C GLU A 42 -1.86 13.35 -19.58
N LYS A 43 -2.10 12.70 -18.42
CA LYS A 43 -2.88 11.45 -18.26
C LYS A 43 -2.26 10.22 -18.92
N GLN A 44 -0.97 10.26 -19.24
CA GLN A 44 -0.23 9.10 -19.72
C GLN A 44 0.17 8.21 -18.53
N VAL A 45 0.19 6.90 -18.75
CA VAL A 45 0.68 5.95 -17.75
C VAL A 45 2.19 6.05 -17.66
N VAL A 46 2.72 6.31 -16.48
CA VAL A 46 4.17 6.41 -16.22
C VAL A 46 4.70 5.30 -15.30
N GLY A 47 3.80 4.58 -14.63
CA GLY A 47 4.15 3.47 -13.76
C GLY A 47 2.93 2.81 -13.14
N GLN A 48 3.19 1.85 -12.25
CA GLN A 48 2.17 1.11 -11.52
C GLN A 48 2.57 0.98 -10.06
N ALA A 49 1.59 0.76 -9.19
CA ALA A 49 1.82 0.41 -7.80
C ALA A 49 0.94 -0.76 -7.37
N LEU A 50 1.53 -1.67 -6.59
CA LEU A 50 0.83 -2.70 -5.85
C LEU A 50 0.77 -2.26 -4.40
N VAL A 51 -0.42 -1.96 -3.91
CA VAL A 51 -0.64 -1.39 -2.59
C VAL A 51 -1.07 -2.50 -1.64
N TYR A 52 -0.30 -2.70 -0.60
CA TYR A 52 -0.53 -3.63 0.50
C TYR A 52 -0.88 -2.83 1.77
N ILE A 53 -1.17 -3.52 2.87
CA ILE A 53 -1.59 -2.89 4.11
C ILE A 53 -0.49 -2.04 4.78
N ASP A 54 0.78 -2.40 4.60
CA ASP A 54 1.95 -1.85 5.28
C ASP A 54 3.11 -1.47 4.35
N TYR A 55 2.98 -1.76 3.05
CA TYR A 55 3.96 -1.37 2.04
C TYR A 55 3.34 -1.14 0.67
N VAL A 56 4.10 -0.50 -0.21
CA VAL A 56 3.76 -0.31 -1.62
C VAL A 56 4.94 -0.80 -2.46
N GLU A 57 4.66 -1.64 -3.43
CA GLU A 57 5.63 -2.02 -4.45
C GLU A 57 5.42 -1.14 -5.69
N LEU A 58 6.45 -0.43 -6.09
CA LEU A 58 6.44 0.48 -7.23
C LEU A 58 7.06 -0.20 -8.44
N LEU A 59 6.37 -0.11 -9.57
CA LEU A 59 6.76 -0.75 -10.81
C LEU A 59 6.91 0.29 -11.91
N LYS A 60 7.91 0.13 -12.75
CA LYS A 60 8.04 0.85 -14.01
C LYS A 60 6.90 0.49 -14.96
N LEU A 61 6.82 1.21 -16.09
CA LEU A 61 5.79 0.99 -17.09
C LEU A 61 5.85 -0.43 -17.70
N ASP A 62 7.03 -1.00 -17.84
CA ASP A 62 7.28 -2.34 -18.34
C ASP A 62 7.02 -3.46 -17.30
N GLY A 63 6.61 -3.08 -16.08
CA GLY A 63 6.36 -4.00 -14.97
C GLY A 63 7.60 -4.36 -14.14
N THR A 64 8.79 -3.83 -14.49
CA THR A 64 10.00 -4.04 -13.69
C THR A 64 9.87 -3.38 -12.32
N PRO A 65 10.17 -4.07 -11.21
CA PRO A 65 10.16 -3.47 -9.88
C PRO A 65 11.14 -2.29 -9.78
N LEU A 66 10.66 -1.16 -9.32
CA LEU A 66 11.48 0.01 -8.99
C LEU A 66 11.95 -0.06 -7.54
N GLY A 67 11.07 -0.52 -6.65
CA GLY A 67 11.36 -0.71 -5.24
C GLY A 67 10.12 -0.98 -4.42
N ARG A 68 10.36 -1.46 -3.20
CA ARG A 68 9.33 -1.69 -2.20
C ARG A 68 9.50 -0.68 -1.07
N LEU A 69 8.47 0.12 -0.81
CA LEU A 69 8.40 1.07 0.30
C LEU A 69 7.59 0.48 1.45
N GLY A 70 8.23 0.30 2.59
CA GLY A 70 7.58 0.03 3.87
C GLY A 70 7.22 1.33 4.58
N PHE A 71 6.18 1.31 5.41
CA PHE A 71 5.65 2.46 6.12
C PHE A 71 5.56 2.17 7.62
N VAL A 72 6.15 3.03 8.43
CA VAL A 72 6.02 3.00 9.89
C VAL A 72 5.25 4.23 10.34
N ASN A 73 4.17 4.00 11.07
CA ASN A 73 3.33 5.09 11.59
C ASN A 73 4.12 5.98 12.56
N ILE A 74 4.01 7.28 12.36
CA ILE A 74 4.49 8.33 13.28
C ILE A 74 3.36 9.33 13.50
N GLN A 75 3.55 10.25 14.46
CA GLN A 75 2.56 11.30 14.70
C GLN A 75 2.37 12.18 13.45
N GLY A 76 1.17 12.14 12.90
CA GLY A 76 0.77 12.93 11.73
C GLY A 76 1.16 12.35 10.37
N GLY A 77 1.64 11.08 10.31
CA GLY A 77 1.99 10.45 9.03
C GLY A 77 2.82 9.18 9.15
N PHE A 78 3.82 9.05 8.28
CA PHE A 78 4.63 7.85 8.13
C PHE A 78 6.12 8.18 7.98
N GLN A 79 6.99 7.34 8.53
CA GLN A 79 8.36 7.16 8.03
C GLN A 79 8.35 6.12 6.92
N MET A 80 9.17 6.34 5.89
CA MET A 80 9.23 5.49 4.71
C MET A 80 10.61 4.87 4.56
N PHE A 81 10.63 3.57 4.30
CA PHE A 81 11.85 2.77 4.17
C PHE A 81 11.82 2.00 2.86
N VAL A 82 12.92 1.99 2.13
CA VAL A 82 13.11 0.99 1.08
C VAL A 82 13.42 -0.33 1.74
N VAL A 83 12.66 -1.36 1.38
CA VAL A 83 12.88 -2.75 1.81
C VAL A 83 13.60 -3.46 0.68
N ARG A 84 14.81 -3.96 0.96
CA ARG A 84 15.62 -4.75 0.03
C ARG A 84 15.27 -6.23 0.13
N ASP A 85 15.66 -7.02 -0.87
CA ASP A 85 15.40 -8.47 -0.92
C ASP A 85 16.05 -9.23 0.23
N ASP A 86 17.16 -8.73 0.81
CA ASP A 86 17.81 -9.27 2.00
C ASP A 86 17.09 -8.90 3.32
N GLY A 87 15.94 -8.23 3.23
CA GLY A 87 15.15 -7.77 4.38
C GLY A 87 15.70 -6.52 5.06
N LYS A 88 16.84 -5.97 4.62
CA LYS A 88 17.35 -4.71 5.16
C LYS A 88 16.48 -3.54 4.75
N GLN A 89 16.32 -2.63 5.70
CA GLN A 89 15.53 -1.41 5.50
C GLN A 89 16.45 -0.19 5.58
N SER A 90 16.21 0.75 4.67
CA SER A 90 16.92 2.03 4.66
C SER A 90 15.90 3.16 4.66
N LEU A 91 16.02 4.10 5.60
CA LEU A 91 15.16 5.28 5.64
C LEU A 91 15.39 6.12 4.37
N VAL A 92 14.32 6.41 3.66
CA VAL A 92 14.36 7.24 2.45
C VAL A 92 13.66 8.59 2.66
N GLY A 93 12.74 8.67 3.60
CA GLY A 93 12.04 9.91 3.86
C GLY A 93 10.86 9.75 4.82
N SER A 94 10.00 10.76 4.83
CA SER A 94 8.75 10.77 5.61
C SER A 94 7.63 11.46 4.86
N ALA A 95 6.40 11.03 5.15
CA ALA A 95 5.18 11.70 4.72
C ALA A 95 4.44 12.19 5.96
N LYS A 96 4.36 13.50 6.17
CA LYS A 96 3.72 14.11 7.34
C LYS A 96 2.77 15.23 6.91
N ASN A 97 1.54 15.20 7.40
CA ASN A 97 0.50 16.18 7.08
C ASN A 97 0.36 16.39 5.55
N ARG A 98 0.38 15.29 4.78
CA ARG A 98 0.31 15.27 3.30
C ARG A 98 1.50 15.93 2.59
N ARG A 99 2.60 16.19 3.29
CA ARG A 99 3.85 16.68 2.75
C ARG A 99 4.86 15.55 2.74
N LEU A 100 5.66 15.47 1.67
CA LEU A 100 6.69 14.47 1.47
C LEU A 100 8.06 15.11 1.69
N PHE A 101 8.86 14.48 2.54
CA PHE A 101 10.21 14.92 2.86
C PHE A 101 11.20 13.79 2.54
N ASP A 102 12.38 14.14 2.05
CA ASP A 102 13.48 13.20 1.92
C ASP A 102 14.07 12.82 3.29
N LYS A 103 15.08 11.93 3.30
CA LYS A 103 15.76 11.48 4.53
C LYS A 103 16.44 12.62 5.31
N ASP A 104 16.79 13.72 4.63
CA ASP A 104 17.46 14.88 5.21
C ASP A 104 16.44 15.95 5.70
N GLY A 105 15.15 15.66 5.57
CA GLY A 105 14.05 16.54 6.02
C GLY A 105 13.70 17.65 5.03
N LYS A 106 14.22 17.62 3.81
CA LYS A 106 13.89 18.58 2.76
C LYS A 106 12.52 18.25 2.17
N LEU A 107 11.65 19.25 2.02
CA LEU A 107 10.37 19.11 1.34
C LEU A 107 10.61 18.82 -0.16
N ILE A 108 10.10 17.68 -0.63
CA ILE A 108 10.23 17.25 -2.03
C ILE A 108 8.89 17.22 -2.77
N GLY A 109 7.77 17.34 -2.08
CA GLY A 109 6.46 17.40 -2.68
C GLY A 109 5.35 17.38 -1.65
N HIS A 110 4.13 17.42 -2.13
CA HIS A 110 2.94 17.20 -1.31
C HIS A 110 1.89 16.45 -2.11
N TYR A 111 0.91 15.88 -1.41
CA TYR A 111 -0.17 15.15 -2.05
C TYR A 111 -1.50 15.47 -1.38
N ASP A 112 -2.56 15.34 -2.15
CA ASP A 112 -3.92 15.45 -1.68
C ASP A 112 -4.76 14.31 -2.23
N TRP A 113 -5.95 14.05 -1.67
CA TRP A 113 -6.84 13.04 -2.16
C TRP A 113 -8.29 13.47 -2.12
N THR A 114 -9.02 13.00 -3.12
CA THR A 114 -10.47 12.97 -3.16
C THR A 114 -10.96 11.56 -2.78
N THR A 115 -12.23 11.26 -3.05
CA THR A 115 -12.81 9.95 -2.74
C THR A 115 -12.04 8.78 -3.34
N PHE A 116 -11.53 8.92 -4.57
CA PHE A 116 -10.88 7.83 -5.31
C PHE A 116 -9.50 8.17 -5.84
N TRP A 117 -9.13 9.45 -5.95
CA TRP A 117 -7.90 9.90 -6.57
C TRP A 117 -6.97 10.52 -5.56
N SER A 118 -5.71 10.17 -5.66
CA SER A 118 -4.61 10.88 -5.04
C SER A 118 -3.89 11.72 -6.09
N TYR A 119 -3.63 12.98 -5.79
CA TYR A 119 -2.93 13.95 -6.62
C TYR A 119 -1.60 14.29 -5.97
N VAL A 120 -0.55 14.42 -6.78
CA VAL A 120 0.80 14.73 -6.30
C VAL A 120 1.29 16.02 -6.96
N TYR A 121 1.94 16.83 -6.16
CA TYR A 121 2.46 18.14 -6.55
C TYR A 121 3.91 18.29 -6.11
N ALA A 122 4.71 19.01 -6.88
CA ALA A 122 6.03 19.49 -6.49
C ALA A 122 5.92 20.53 -5.35
N PRO A 123 7.01 20.89 -4.68
CA PRO A 123 6.99 21.91 -3.61
C PRO A 123 6.42 23.26 -4.02
N ASP A 124 6.58 23.65 -5.30
CA ASP A 124 6.08 24.90 -5.88
C ASP A 124 4.59 24.84 -6.28
N GLY A 125 3.93 23.70 -6.08
CA GLY A 125 2.53 23.48 -6.44
C GLY A 125 2.30 22.95 -7.86
N THR A 126 3.34 22.74 -8.65
CA THR A 126 3.22 22.13 -9.97
C THR A 126 2.72 20.70 -9.84
N LYS A 127 1.67 20.34 -10.59
CA LYS A 127 1.11 19.01 -10.58
C LYS A 127 2.06 18.01 -11.24
N LEU A 128 2.43 16.95 -10.50
CA LEU A 128 3.29 15.88 -11.00
C LEU A 128 2.51 14.68 -11.54
N GLY A 129 1.30 14.46 -11.04
CA GLY A 129 0.49 13.35 -11.50
C GLY A 129 -0.61 12.94 -10.54
N LYS A 130 -1.15 11.74 -10.76
CA LYS A 130 -2.23 11.16 -9.94
C LYS A 130 -2.31 9.64 -10.06
N ALA A 131 -2.97 9.01 -9.09
CA ALA A 131 -3.38 7.61 -9.18
C ALA A 131 -4.68 7.36 -8.42
N LYS A 132 -5.36 6.23 -8.68
CA LYS A 132 -6.51 5.80 -7.89
C LYS A 132 -6.04 5.16 -6.58
N CYS A 133 -6.49 5.67 -5.44
CA CYS A 133 -6.21 5.15 -4.11
C CYS A 133 -7.54 4.86 -3.40
N ILE A 134 -8.13 3.70 -3.69
CA ILE A 134 -9.46 3.31 -3.16
C ILE A 134 -9.39 2.73 -1.75
N ALA A 135 -8.26 2.14 -1.36
CA ALA A 135 -8.00 1.65 0.00
C ALA A 135 -6.59 2.03 0.44
N PHE A 136 -6.31 1.94 1.75
CA PHE A 136 -5.03 2.34 2.36
C PHE A 136 -4.53 3.69 1.85
N ARG A 137 -5.44 4.68 1.80
CA ARG A 137 -5.24 5.95 1.08
C ARG A 137 -3.96 6.67 1.45
N GLY A 138 -3.61 6.72 2.75
CA GLY A 138 -2.39 7.37 3.21
C GLY A 138 -1.13 6.72 2.65
N ILE A 139 -1.04 5.39 2.75
CA ILE A 139 0.07 4.57 2.25
C ILE A 139 0.14 4.63 0.72
N CYS A 140 -1.01 4.43 0.04
CA CYS A 140 -1.11 4.55 -1.40
C CYS A 140 -0.63 5.92 -1.88
N ALA A 141 -1.17 7.01 -1.32
CA ALA A 141 -0.83 8.37 -1.72
C ALA A 141 0.65 8.69 -1.48
N ALA A 142 1.22 8.28 -0.34
CA ALA A 142 2.63 8.47 -0.03
C ALA A 142 3.53 7.66 -0.97
N GLY A 143 3.16 6.42 -1.31
CA GLY A 143 3.87 5.60 -2.29
C GLY A 143 3.87 6.22 -3.70
N ILE A 144 2.70 6.68 -4.18
CA ILE A 144 2.58 7.36 -5.47
C ILE A 144 3.37 8.68 -5.47
N ALA A 145 3.35 9.43 -4.37
CA ALA A 145 4.12 10.64 -4.23
C ALA A 145 5.63 10.36 -4.29
N SER A 146 6.09 9.29 -3.63
CA SER A 146 7.49 8.86 -3.68
C SER A 146 7.94 8.51 -5.10
N PHE A 147 7.08 7.86 -5.89
CA PHE A 147 7.34 7.58 -7.30
C PHE A 147 7.46 8.87 -8.14
N LEU A 148 6.46 9.75 -8.05
CA LEU A 148 6.36 10.94 -8.91
C LEU A 148 7.37 12.04 -8.53
N THR A 149 7.92 12.03 -7.32
CA THR A 149 8.95 12.97 -6.88
C THR A 149 10.37 12.43 -7.06
N GLY A 150 10.55 11.19 -7.56
CA GLY A 150 11.86 10.57 -7.72
C GLY A 150 12.57 10.26 -6.40
N LEU A 151 11.81 10.01 -5.31
CA LEU A 151 12.41 9.71 -4.00
C LEU A 151 13.21 8.39 -3.99
N LEU A 152 12.97 7.51 -4.96
CA LEU A 152 13.63 6.21 -5.08
C LEU A 152 14.75 6.16 -6.13
N ASP A 153 15.00 7.26 -6.83
CA ASP A 153 16.01 7.38 -7.88
C ASP A 153 17.44 7.52 -7.31
#